data_ad9ea39f8ae3b503d35ded847f76a0ca
#
_entry.id   ad9ea39f8ae3b503d35ded847f76a0ca
#
_cell.length_a   1.000
_cell.length_b   1.000
_cell.length_c   1.000
_cell.angle_alpha   90.00
_cell.angle_beta   90.00
_cell.angle_gamma   90.00
#
_symmetry.space_group_name_H-M   'P 1'
#
loop_
_entity.id
_entity.type
_entity.pdbx_description
1 polymer ?
#
loop_
_entity_poly.entity_id
_entity_poly.type
_entity_poly.pdbx_seq_one_letter_code
_entity_poly.pdbx_strand_id
1 'polypeptide(L)'
;MRITVIISCILCAVFLCACGAQKVSDKKVSDVSFSVVNEEDIPETLLNAIEEKKMEPFKLSYSDNNDLYLVVGYGRQPTGGYSIIVDELYTTENTIVFATTLNGPGEKDIIQEAETYPYIVVKMEYLDYEVIYK
;
A
#
# COMPACT_ATOMS: atom_id res chain seq x y z
N MET A 1 -17.85 27.09 -58.60
CA MET A 1 -16.78 27.97 -58.21
C MET A 1 -16.88 28.42 -56.75
N ARG A 2 -17.90 28.03 -56.08
CA ARG A 2 -18.12 28.39 -54.68
C ARG A 2 -18.27 27.22 -53.77
N ILE A 3 -18.08 26.06 -54.32
CA ILE A 3 -18.25 24.79 -53.62
C ILE A 3 -16.95 24.37 -52.95
N THR A 4 -15.86 24.95 -53.37
CA THR A 4 -14.53 24.62 -52.82
C THR A 4 -14.26 25.20 -51.43
N VAL A 5 -15.07 26.14 -50.97
CA VAL A 5 -14.87 26.78 -49.67
C VAL A 5 -15.53 25.98 -48.55
N ILE A 6 -16.46 25.14 -48.89
CA ILE A 6 -17.27 24.39 -47.90
C ILE A 6 -16.58 23.14 -47.42
N ILE A 7 -15.65 22.61 -48.21
CA ILE A 7 -14.94 21.36 -47.87
C ILE A 7 -13.81 21.57 -46.85
N SER A 8 -13.39 22.81 -46.69
CA SER A 8 -12.31 23.14 -45.74
C SER A 8 -12.73 23.19 -44.28
N CYS A 9 -14.02 23.24 -44.03
CA CYS A 9 -14.50 23.36 -42.66
C CYS A 9 -14.81 22.04 -41.95
N ILE A 10 -14.73 20.95 -42.64
CA ILE A 10 -15.10 19.64 -42.08
C ILE A 10 -13.88 18.89 -41.51
N LEU A 11 -12.68 19.43 -41.75
CA LEU A 11 -11.46 18.80 -41.23
C LEU A 11 -11.07 19.34 -39.88
N CYS A 12 -11.99 20.02 -39.22
CA CYS A 12 -11.74 20.52 -37.88
C CYS A 12 -12.28 19.54 -36.87
N ALA A 13 -11.31 18.94 -36.22
CA ALA A 13 -11.42 18.47 -34.83
C ALA A 13 -12.16 17.17 -34.64
N VAL A 14 -11.52 16.12 -34.99
CA VAL A 14 -11.54 15.00 -34.06
C VAL A 14 -10.24 15.06 -33.25
N PHE A 15 -10.13 16.07 -32.41
CA PHE A 15 -9.24 15.97 -31.28
C PHE A 15 -9.95 15.08 -30.26
N LEU A 16 -9.84 13.80 -30.49
CA LEU A 16 -10.03 12.85 -29.40
C LEU A 16 -8.88 13.11 -28.42
N CYS A 17 -9.16 13.90 -27.42
CA CYS A 17 -8.41 13.84 -26.19
C CYS A 17 -8.55 12.42 -25.67
N ALA A 18 -7.67 11.55 -26.09
CA ALA A 18 -7.43 10.33 -25.36
C ALA A 18 -6.79 10.76 -24.05
N CYS A 19 -7.62 11.12 -23.08
CA CYS A 19 -7.21 11.10 -21.70
C CYS A 19 -6.90 9.65 -21.40
N GLY A 20 -5.63 9.26 -21.56
CA GLY A 20 -5.16 7.98 -21.11
C GLY A 20 -5.30 7.93 -19.61
N ALA A 21 -6.42 7.46 -19.10
CA ALA A 21 -6.48 6.99 -17.75
C ALA A 21 -5.47 5.85 -17.66
N GLN A 22 -4.39 6.07 -16.92
CA GLN A 22 -3.46 5.00 -16.65
C GLN A 22 -4.21 3.95 -15.83
N LYS A 23 -4.52 2.84 -16.46
CA LYS A 23 -5.05 1.70 -15.75
C LYS A 23 -3.96 1.19 -14.82
N VAL A 24 -4.28 1.09 -13.52
CA VAL A 24 -3.47 0.34 -12.58
C VAL A 24 -3.33 -1.08 -13.14
N SER A 25 -2.11 -1.48 -13.45
CA SER A 25 -1.86 -2.83 -13.93
C SER A 25 -1.97 -3.81 -12.76
N ASP A 26 -2.84 -4.82 -12.87
CA ASP A 26 -2.96 -5.88 -11.87
C ASP A 26 -1.95 -7.01 -12.08
N LYS A 27 -1.18 -6.95 -13.17
CA LYS A 27 -0.25 -8.00 -13.51
C LYS A 27 1.04 -7.88 -12.70
N LYS A 28 1.31 -8.90 -11.89
CA LYS A 28 2.57 -9.05 -11.16
C LYS A 28 3.76 -9.05 -12.11
N VAL A 29 4.73 -8.19 -11.81
CA VAL A 29 6.00 -8.11 -12.53
C VAL A 29 7.11 -8.79 -11.73
N SER A 30 7.20 -8.52 -10.43
CA SER A 30 8.28 -9.01 -9.59
C SER A 30 7.87 -9.10 -8.13
N ASP A 31 8.35 -10.15 -7.46
CA ASP A 31 8.32 -10.20 -5.99
C ASP A 31 9.31 -9.18 -5.43
N VAL A 32 8.97 -8.62 -4.27
CA VAL A 32 9.78 -7.63 -3.59
C VAL A 32 10.53 -8.27 -2.44
N SER A 33 11.83 -8.02 -2.37
CA SER A 33 12.62 -8.33 -1.18
C SER A 33 12.32 -7.31 -0.09
N PHE A 34 11.95 -7.77 1.09
CA PHE A 34 11.62 -6.92 2.22
C PHE A 34 12.11 -7.55 3.53
N SER A 35 12.17 -6.73 4.56
CA SER A 35 12.40 -7.19 5.92
C SER A 35 11.31 -6.65 6.85
N VAL A 36 10.93 -7.46 7.84
CA VAL A 36 10.06 -7.00 8.92
C VAL A 36 10.90 -6.21 9.90
N VAL A 37 10.44 -5.02 10.25
CA VAL A 37 11.17 -4.08 11.11
C VAL A 37 10.70 -4.23 12.55
N ASN A 38 11.63 -4.45 13.48
CA ASN A 38 11.34 -4.45 14.88
C ASN A 38 11.05 -3.04 15.39
N GLU A 39 10.25 -2.91 16.44
CA GLU A 39 9.84 -1.61 16.97
C GLU A 39 11.03 -0.68 17.27
N GLU A 40 12.10 -1.21 17.81
CA GLU A 40 13.33 -0.47 18.15
C GLU A 40 14.08 0.08 16.91
N ASP A 41 13.82 -0.49 15.74
CA ASP A 41 14.45 -0.09 14.47
C ASP A 41 13.55 0.79 13.60
N ILE A 42 12.35 1.10 14.05
CA ILE A 42 11.43 1.99 13.34
C ILE A 42 11.92 3.43 13.47
N PRO A 43 12.02 4.19 12.35
CA PRO A 43 12.34 5.62 12.44
C PRO A 43 11.39 6.35 13.38
N GLU A 44 11.91 7.25 14.19
CA GLU A 44 11.14 7.95 15.24
C GLU A 44 9.90 8.66 14.68
N THR A 45 10.04 9.34 13.55
CA THR A 45 8.91 10.02 12.90
C THR A 45 7.80 9.04 12.53
N LEU A 46 8.17 7.88 11.99
CA LEU A 46 7.22 6.83 11.65
C LEU A 46 6.57 6.22 12.90
N LEU A 47 7.36 5.94 13.92
CA LEU A 47 6.84 5.40 15.18
C LEU A 47 5.81 6.34 15.82
N ASN A 48 6.06 7.63 15.83
CA ASN A 48 5.12 8.62 16.33
C ASN A 48 3.80 8.61 15.55
N ALA A 49 3.87 8.50 14.23
CA ALA A 49 2.68 8.39 13.39
C ALA A 49 1.89 7.10 13.68
N ILE A 50 2.58 5.99 13.90
CA ILE A 50 1.94 4.71 14.27
C ILE A 50 1.23 4.84 15.62
N GLU A 51 1.89 5.43 16.62
CA GLU A 51 1.32 5.61 17.97
C GLU A 51 0.03 6.44 17.94
N GLU A 52 -0.06 7.42 17.04
CA GLU A 52 -1.27 8.23 16.87
C GLU A 52 -2.42 7.47 16.20
N LYS A 53 -2.11 6.46 15.40
CA LYS A 53 -3.08 5.79 14.52
C LYS A 53 -3.48 4.38 14.97
N LYS A 54 -2.71 3.75 15.85
CA LYS A 54 -2.82 2.32 16.12
C LYS A 54 -4.12 1.86 16.75
N MET A 55 -4.89 2.76 17.36
CA MET A 55 -6.16 2.41 17.99
C MET A 55 -7.25 2.03 16.99
N GLU A 56 -7.13 2.50 15.77
CA GLU A 56 -8.01 2.17 14.65
C GLU A 56 -7.22 1.42 13.56
N PRO A 57 -7.90 0.64 12.71
CA PRO A 57 -7.21 0.07 11.54
C PRO A 57 -6.64 1.17 10.67
N PHE A 58 -5.40 1.01 10.22
CA PHE A 58 -4.74 2.01 9.39
C PHE A 58 -3.73 1.40 8.44
N LYS A 59 -3.39 2.16 7.43
CA LYS A 59 -2.36 1.87 6.44
C LYS A 59 -1.52 3.12 6.24
N LEU A 60 -0.22 2.96 6.17
CA LEU A 60 0.71 4.08 6.10
C LEU A 60 1.94 3.68 5.29
N SER A 61 2.40 4.56 4.44
CA SER A 61 3.71 4.43 3.78
C SER A 61 4.59 5.60 4.18
N TYR A 62 5.88 5.33 4.34
CA TYR A 62 6.86 6.31 4.76
C TYR A 62 8.18 6.06 4.04
N SER A 63 8.72 7.07 3.40
CA SER A 63 10.03 6.97 2.75
C SER A 63 11.08 7.70 3.56
N ASP A 64 12.23 7.07 3.72
CA ASP A 64 13.40 7.62 4.40
C ASP A 64 14.66 7.20 3.64
N ASN A 65 15.34 8.19 3.05
CA ASN A 65 16.50 7.98 2.19
C ASN A 65 16.17 7.03 1.03
N ASN A 66 16.78 5.84 1.02
CA ASN A 66 16.60 4.85 -0.03
C ASN A 66 15.61 3.74 0.34
N ASP A 67 14.95 3.87 1.48
CA ASP A 67 14.04 2.86 1.99
C ASP A 67 12.59 3.33 1.96
N LEU A 68 11.71 2.39 1.72
CA LEU A 68 10.27 2.57 1.82
C LEU A 68 9.74 1.65 2.92
N TYR A 69 9.03 2.25 3.88
CA TYR A 69 8.37 1.52 4.95
C TYR A 69 6.89 1.44 4.65
N LEU A 70 6.34 0.24 4.75
CA LEU A 70 4.91 -0.01 4.61
C LEU A 70 4.36 -0.51 5.95
N VAL A 71 3.29 0.11 6.41
CA VAL A 71 2.70 -0.19 7.71
C VAL A 71 1.24 -0.55 7.53
N VAL A 72 0.83 -1.64 8.17
CA VAL A 72 -0.57 -2.04 8.29
C VAL A 72 -0.87 -2.28 9.75
N GLY A 73 -1.86 -1.60 10.29
CA GLY A 73 -2.38 -1.79 11.62
C GLY A 73 -3.82 -2.27 11.58
N TYR A 74 -4.18 -3.11 12.52
CA TYR A 74 -5.51 -3.75 12.57
C TYR A 74 -6.40 -3.18 13.68
N GLY A 75 -5.92 -2.12 14.35
CA GLY A 75 -6.69 -1.50 15.42
C GLY A 75 -6.74 -2.33 16.70
N ARG A 76 -7.64 -1.97 17.58
CA ARG A 76 -7.79 -2.61 18.88
C ARG A 76 -8.24 -4.06 18.75
N GLN A 77 -7.53 -4.96 19.43
CA GLN A 77 -7.92 -6.35 19.61
C GLN A 77 -8.15 -6.62 21.11
N PRO A 78 -9.07 -7.53 21.46
CA PRO A 78 -9.45 -7.74 22.85
C PRO A 78 -8.38 -8.42 23.71
N THR A 79 -7.44 -9.12 23.07
CA THR A 79 -6.42 -9.92 23.78
C THR A 79 -5.07 -9.83 23.10
N GLY A 80 -4.04 -10.39 23.72
CA GLY A 80 -2.77 -10.70 23.07
C GLY A 80 -2.87 -11.94 22.18
N GLY A 81 -1.75 -12.37 21.62
CA GLY A 81 -1.65 -13.58 20.78
C GLY A 81 -2.01 -13.39 19.31
N TYR A 82 -2.27 -12.17 18.87
CA TYR A 82 -2.48 -11.84 17.46
C TYR A 82 -1.15 -11.72 16.73
N SER A 83 -1.11 -12.20 15.51
CA SER A 83 0.03 -12.06 14.62
C SER A 83 -0.43 -11.62 13.24
N ILE A 84 0.45 -10.92 12.53
CA ILE A 84 0.19 -10.45 11.18
C ILE A 84 1.09 -11.20 10.21
N ILE A 85 0.49 -11.76 9.18
CA ILE A 85 1.18 -12.49 8.13
C ILE A 85 1.25 -11.60 6.90
N VAL A 86 2.43 -11.49 6.31
CA VAL A 86 2.58 -10.91 4.98
C VAL A 86 2.25 -12.00 3.96
N ASP A 87 1.11 -11.87 3.32
CA ASP A 87 0.67 -12.83 2.29
C ASP A 87 1.37 -12.59 0.97
N GLU A 88 1.45 -11.33 0.57
CA GLU A 88 2.05 -10.93 -0.70
C GLU A 88 2.68 -9.54 -0.58
N LEU A 89 3.82 -9.38 -1.20
CA LEU A 89 4.44 -8.09 -1.48
C LEU A 89 5.14 -8.18 -2.83
N TYR A 90 4.57 -7.52 -3.81
CA TYR A 90 5.06 -7.57 -5.17
C TYR A 90 4.84 -6.24 -5.89
N THR A 91 5.49 -6.07 -7.04
CA THR A 91 5.27 -4.93 -7.91
C THR A 91 4.50 -5.34 -9.17
N THR A 92 3.71 -4.42 -9.66
CA THR A 92 3.19 -4.39 -11.02
C THR A 92 4.04 -3.43 -11.85
N GLU A 93 3.58 -3.02 -13.01
CA GLU A 93 4.31 -2.03 -13.82
C GLU A 93 4.46 -0.67 -13.13
N ASN A 94 3.52 -0.30 -12.27
CA ASN A 94 3.47 1.03 -11.67
C ASN A 94 2.96 1.05 -10.23
N THR A 95 2.77 -0.10 -9.59
CA THR A 95 2.29 -0.18 -8.22
C THR A 95 3.10 -1.17 -7.39
N ILE A 96 3.01 -0.99 -6.09
CA ILE A 96 3.46 -1.95 -5.08
C ILE A 96 2.18 -2.51 -4.45
N VAL A 97 2.02 -3.83 -4.46
CA VAL A 97 0.88 -4.50 -3.84
C VAL A 97 1.33 -5.18 -2.56
N PHE A 98 0.69 -4.83 -1.46
CA PHE A 98 1.00 -5.34 -0.13
C PHE A 98 -0.27 -5.91 0.50
N ALA A 99 -0.26 -7.23 0.73
CA ALA A 99 -1.38 -7.97 1.30
C ALA A 99 -0.96 -8.61 2.62
N THR A 100 -1.79 -8.45 3.63
CA THR A 100 -1.57 -9.02 4.96
C THR A 100 -2.83 -9.70 5.48
N THR A 101 -2.64 -10.58 6.46
CA THR A 101 -3.72 -11.23 7.19
C THR A 101 -3.43 -11.16 8.69
N LEU A 102 -4.45 -10.83 9.47
CA LEU A 102 -4.40 -10.91 10.92
C LEU A 102 -4.85 -12.30 11.37
N ASN A 103 -3.99 -12.98 12.13
CA ASN A 103 -4.32 -14.25 12.77
C ASN A 103 -4.54 -14.02 14.25
N GLY A 104 -5.67 -14.49 14.75
CA GLY A 104 -5.95 -14.51 16.17
C GLY A 104 -5.23 -15.64 16.91
N PRO A 105 -5.26 -15.63 18.26
CA PRO A 105 -4.67 -16.71 19.06
C PRO A 105 -5.38 -18.02 18.82
N GLY A 106 -4.62 -19.13 18.86
CA GLY A 106 -5.19 -20.47 18.81
C GLY A 106 -5.90 -20.82 20.10
N GLU A 107 -6.81 -21.82 20.04
CA GLU A 107 -7.61 -22.24 21.19
C GLU A 107 -6.77 -22.72 22.37
N LYS A 108 -5.55 -23.19 22.10
CA LYS A 108 -4.63 -23.72 23.12
C LYS A 108 -3.56 -22.73 23.54
N ASP A 109 -3.56 -21.54 22.97
CA ASP A 109 -2.55 -20.53 23.29
C ASP A 109 -2.85 -19.92 24.65
N ILE A 110 -1.78 -19.65 25.39
CA ILE A 110 -1.85 -18.86 26.61
C ILE A 110 -1.84 -17.39 26.18
N ILE A 111 -2.95 -16.69 26.40
CA ILE A 111 -3.11 -15.31 25.97
C ILE A 111 -3.13 -14.38 27.18
N GLN A 112 -2.62 -13.15 26.98
CA GLN A 112 -2.87 -12.04 27.88
C GLN A 112 -4.27 -11.50 27.60
N GLU A 113 -5.10 -11.40 28.62
CA GLU A 113 -6.42 -10.78 28.52
C GLU A 113 -6.34 -9.26 28.66
N ALA A 114 -5.50 -8.65 27.82
CA ALA A 114 -5.34 -7.21 27.73
C ALA A 114 -5.46 -6.77 26.29
N GLU A 115 -6.09 -5.63 26.06
CA GLU A 115 -6.19 -5.06 24.72
C GLU A 115 -4.83 -4.86 24.09
N THR A 116 -4.72 -5.18 22.81
CA THR A 116 -3.52 -4.98 22.01
C THR A 116 -3.85 -4.23 20.72
N TYR A 117 -2.82 -3.72 20.08
CA TYR A 117 -2.93 -2.89 18.87
C TYR A 117 -1.91 -3.40 17.85
N PRO A 118 -2.19 -4.56 17.22
CA PRO A 118 -1.21 -5.17 16.33
C PRO A 118 -1.00 -4.34 15.07
N TYR A 119 0.25 -4.17 14.71
CA TYR A 119 0.67 -3.59 13.44
C TYR A 119 1.94 -4.26 12.96
N ILE A 120 2.18 -4.18 11.67
CA ILE A 120 3.41 -4.67 11.05
C ILE A 120 4.06 -3.53 10.27
N VAL A 121 5.37 -3.46 10.35
CA VAL A 121 6.19 -2.56 9.55
C VAL A 121 7.12 -3.40 8.69
N VAL A 122 7.09 -3.22 7.41
CA VAL A 122 8.05 -3.83 6.47
C VAL A 122 8.87 -2.73 5.81
N LYS A 123 10.12 -3.05 5.52
CA LYS A 123 11.06 -2.16 4.85
C LYS A 123 11.47 -2.79 3.51
N MET A 124 11.44 -2.00 2.47
CA MET A 124 11.88 -2.39 1.13
C MET A 124 12.69 -1.25 0.50
N GLU A 125 13.35 -1.54 -0.61
CA GLU A 125 13.98 -0.51 -1.40
C GLU A 125 12.93 0.49 -1.92
N TYR A 126 13.25 1.77 -1.88
CA TYR A 126 12.35 2.81 -2.34
C TYR A 126 12.04 2.66 -3.83
N LEU A 127 10.75 2.70 -4.14
CA LEU A 127 10.21 2.81 -5.50
C LEU A 127 9.14 3.89 -5.50
N ASP A 128 9.21 4.76 -6.50
CA ASP A 128 8.21 5.82 -6.67
C ASP A 128 6.94 5.25 -7.36
N TYR A 129 6.31 4.32 -6.69
CA TYR A 129 5.10 3.64 -7.14
C TYR A 129 3.98 3.88 -6.14
N GLU A 130 2.76 3.86 -6.64
CA GLU A 130 1.58 3.85 -5.77
C GLU A 130 1.52 2.53 -4.99
N VAL A 131 1.20 2.62 -3.71
CA VAL A 131 1.03 1.44 -2.84
C VAL A 131 -0.43 1.04 -2.77
N ILE A 132 -0.71 -0.19 -3.12
CA ILE A 132 -2.04 -0.81 -3.01
C ILE A 132 -1.99 -1.79 -1.83
N TYR A 133 -2.80 -1.53 -0.83
CA TYR A 133 -2.95 -2.40 0.33
C TYR A 133 -4.17 -3.31 0.14
N LYS A 134 -3.99 -4.59 0.39
CA LYS A 134 -5.07 -5.60 0.32
C LYS A 134 -5.33 -6.28 1.65
#